data_1ff7259b9e12e68f45f09847bc9de632
#
_entry.id   1ff7259b9e12e68f45f09847bc9de632
#
_cell.length_a   1.000
_cell.length_b   1.000
_cell.length_c   1.000
_cell.angle_alpha   90.00
_cell.angle_beta   90.00
_cell.angle_gamma   90.00
#
_symmetry.space_group_name_H-M   'P 1'
#
loop_
_entity.id
_entity.type
_entity.pdbx_description
1 polymer ?
#
loop_
_entity_poly.entity_id
_entity_poly.type
_entity_poly.pdbx_seq_one_letter_code
_entity_poly.pdbx_strand_id
1 'polypeptide(L)'
;RPGWHIECCAIALHYLDPDSKDEYAIDIQGGGSDLIFPHHEMSAAQSRSINNQKFARSYVHAGMIGLDGEKMSKSLGNLVFVSKLISAGINPASIRWALMGHQYSSDLMWSDSLIQKASIDIERLQLNLARMEVAPTDLVIQEILDALSKNLDTPRVLASIKTWMDETEAGVTGGVAGELSRALDTLLGITL
;
A
#
# COMPACT_ATOMS: atom_id res chain seq x y z
N ARG A 1 -12.88 33.30 2.09
CA ARG A 1 -13.07 32.08 2.88
C ARG A 1 -11.71 31.45 3.12
N PRO A 2 -11.34 31.13 4.38
CA PRO A 2 -10.11 30.38 4.65
C PRO A 2 -10.09 29.08 3.83
N GLY A 3 -8.93 28.77 3.28
CA GLY A 3 -8.76 27.51 2.55
C GLY A 3 -8.77 26.30 3.49
N TRP A 4 -9.13 25.14 2.99
CA TRP A 4 -9.16 23.88 3.75
C TRP A 4 -7.79 23.47 4.34
N HIS A 5 -6.68 24.05 3.89
CA HIS A 5 -5.35 23.83 4.44
C HIS A 5 -5.26 24.21 5.92
N ILE A 6 -5.84 25.36 6.30
CA ILE A 6 -5.81 25.82 7.70
C ILE A 6 -6.68 24.94 8.61
N GLU A 7 -7.80 24.41 8.08
CA GLU A 7 -8.66 23.50 8.82
C GLU A 7 -7.90 22.22 9.20
N CYS A 8 -7.23 21.59 8.23
CA CYS A 8 -6.44 20.38 8.47
C CYS A 8 -5.25 20.63 9.42
N CYS A 9 -4.54 21.74 9.26
CA CYS A 9 -3.46 22.12 10.15
C CYS A 9 -3.97 22.31 11.59
N ALA A 10 -5.05 23.06 11.77
CA ALA A 10 -5.63 23.32 13.09
C ALA A 10 -6.15 22.03 13.76
N ILE A 11 -6.81 21.15 13.01
CA ILE A 11 -7.27 19.84 13.50
C ILE A 11 -6.08 18.99 13.96
N ALA A 12 -5.03 18.90 13.13
CA ALA A 12 -3.84 18.11 13.47
C ALA A 12 -3.16 18.64 14.75
N LEU A 13 -2.93 19.94 14.85
CA LEU A 13 -2.31 20.55 16.03
C LEU A 13 -3.17 20.37 17.28
N HIS A 14 -4.50 20.49 17.16
CA HIS A 14 -5.40 20.37 18.31
C HIS A 14 -5.50 18.94 18.86
N TYR A 15 -5.58 17.94 17.98
CA TYR A 15 -5.85 16.56 18.38
C TYR A 15 -4.62 15.68 18.50
N LEU A 16 -3.55 15.97 17.77
CA LEU A 16 -2.35 15.14 17.74
C LEU A 16 -1.17 15.75 18.51
N ASP A 17 -1.22 17.07 18.77
CA ASP A 17 -0.17 17.80 19.50
C ASP A 17 -0.74 18.82 20.48
N PRO A 18 -1.68 18.42 21.38
CA PRO A 18 -2.37 19.38 22.25
C PRO A 18 -1.44 20.08 23.26
N ASP A 19 -0.34 19.43 23.66
CA ASP A 19 0.57 19.90 24.71
C ASP A 19 2.05 19.68 24.38
N SER A 20 2.38 19.44 23.13
CA SER A 20 3.73 19.04 22.74
C SER A 20 4.74 20.17 22.92
N LYS A 21 5.91 19.77 23.43
CA LYS A 21 7.13 20.58 23.47
C LYS A 21 8.19 20.06 22.52
N ASP A 22 7.81 19.12 21.66
CA ASP A 22 8.70 18.50 20.70
C ASP A 22 9.01 19.42 19.53
N GLU A 23 10.09 19.13 18.81
CA GLU A 23 10.49 19.85 17.62
C GLU A 23 9.46 19.73 16.47
N TYR A 24 8.71 18.61 16.45
CA TYR A 24 7.70 18.26 15.44
C TYR A 24 6.33 18.13 16.07
N ALA A 25 5.32 18.67 15.42
CA ALA A 25 3.92 18.57 15.90
C ALA A 25 3.33 17.17 15.70
N ILE A 26 3.72 16.47 14.64
CA ILE A 26 3.28 15.10 14.36
C ILE A 26 4.44 14.24 13.82
N ASP A 27 4.34 12.94 13.93
CA ASP A 27 5.37 12.03 13.41
C ASP A 27 5.30 11.89 11.89
N ILE A 28 4.11 11.68 11.33
CA ILE A 28 3.92 11.38 9.91
C ILE A 28 2.76 12.20 9.33
N GLN A 29 3.04 12.86 8.21
CA GLN A 29 2.04 13.45 7.32
C GLN A 29 1.94 12.60 6.05
N GLY A 30 0.81 11.91 5.85
CA GLY A 30 0.57 11.07 4.68
C GLY A 30 -0.49 11.63 3.75
N GLY A 31 -0.39 11.30 2.44
CA GLY A 31 -1.40 11.68 1.46
C GLY A 31 -1.05 11.27 0.03
N GLY A 32 -1.87 11.64 -0.93
CA GLY A 32 -1.54 11.52 -2.35
C GLY A 32 -0.46 12.51 -2.78
N SER A 33 0.24 12.22 -3.86
CA SER A 33 1.27 13.10 -4.42
C SER A 33 0.73 14.47 -4.82
N ASP A 34 -0.55 14.59 -5.13
CA ASP A 34 -1.25 15.84 -5.42
C ASP A 34 -1.41 16.75 -4.18
N LEU A 35 -1.20 16.22 -2.97
CA LEU A 35 -1.25 16.99 -1.73
C LEU A 35 0.10 17.59 -1.31
N ILE A 36 1.21 17.22 -1.96
CA ILE A 36 2.54 17.78 -1.66
C ILE A 36 2.47 19.29 -1.67
N PHE A 37 1.92 19.83 -2.76
CA PHE A 37 1.69 21.25 -2.94
C PHE A 37 0.30 21.49 -3.55
N PRO A 38 -0.45 22.47 -3.02
CA PRO A 38 -0.08 23.38 -1.93
C PRO A 38 -0.39 22.86 -0.51
N HIS A 39 -1.11 21.75 -0.34
CA HIS A 39 -1.75 21.39 0.93
C HIS A 39 -0.77 21.11 2.07
N HIS A 40 0.16 20.18 1.89
CA HIS A 40 1.12 19.81 2.93
C HIS A 40 2.15 20.92 3.17
N GLU A 41 2.60 21.59 2.13
CA GLU A 41 3.49 22.75 2.25
C GLU A 41 2.83 23.88 3.04
N MET A 42 1.57 24.19 2.75
CA MET A 42 0.82 25.21 3.48
C MET A 42 0.58 24.82 4.94
N SER A 43 0.30 23.54 5.23
CA SER A 43 0.17 23.06 6.61
C SER A 43 1.46 23.21 7.39
N ALA A 44 2.61 22.91 6.77
CA ALA A 44 3.93 23.10 7.38
C ALA A 44 4.23 24.57 7.66
N ALA A 45 3.94 25.46 6.71
CA ALA A 45 4.13 26.90 6.87
C ALA A 45 3.25 27.50 7.97
N GLN A 46 1.98 27.07 8.05
CA GLN A 46 1.02 27.52 9.05
C GLN A 46 1.41 27.05 10.46
N SER A 47 1.78 25.77 10.65
CA SER A 47 2.26 25.26 11.93
C SER A 47 3.45 26.07 12.43
N ARG A 48 4.43 26.32 11.56
CA ARG A 48 5.61 27.12 11.91
C ARG A 48 5.24 28.55 12.33
N SER A 49 4.24 29.14 11.70
CA SER A 49 3.77 30.50 12.00
C SER A 49 3.00 30.57 13.32
N ILE A 50 2.32 29.49 13.71
CA ILE A 50 1.47 29.45 14.92
C ILE A 50 2.30 29.20 16.16
N ASN A 51 3.14 28.18 16.16
CA ASN A 51 3.84 27.69 17.35
C ASN A 51 5.35 27.51 17.17
N ASN A 52 5.90 27.95 16.04
CA ASN A 52 7.32 27.81 15.68
C ASN A 52 7.83 26.35 15.62
N GLN A 53 6.93 25.38 15.53
CA GLN A 53 7.25 23.96 15.36
C GLN A 53 7.32 23.57 13.88
N LYS A 54 8.12 22.53 13.58
CA LYS A 54 8.02 21.80 12.34
C LYS A 54 6.75 20.95 12.36
N PHE A 55 5.99 20.92 11.28
CA PHE A 55 4.70 20.24 11.27
C PHE A 55 4.83 18.73 11.37
N ALA A 56 5.56 18.09 10.47
CA ALA A 56 5.77 16.64 10.50
C ALA A 56 7.25 16.25 10.47
N ARG A 57 7.58 15.15 11.15
CA ARG A 57 8.92 14.54 11.12
C ARG A 57 9.19 13.88 9.76
N SER A 58 8.18 13.24 9.20
CA SER A 58 8.25 12.54 7.92
C SER A 58 7.03 12.81 7.06
N TYR A 59 7.25 12.90 5.75
CA TYR A 59 6.18 13.04 4.75
C TYR A 59 6.17 11.81 3.86
N VAL A 60 5.00 11.17 3.72
CA VAL A 60 4.81 9.97 2.89
C VAL A 60 3.73 10.24 1.86
N HIS A 61 4.07 10.14 0.58
CA HIS A 61 3.13 10.41 -0.50
C HIS A 61 2.96 9.21 -1.41
N ALA A 62 1.69 8.82 -1.62
CA ALA A 62 1.32 7.79 -2.57
C ALA A 62 1.14 8.39 -3.97
N GLY A 63 1.53 7.66 -4.99
CA GLY A 63 1.22 7.98 -6.38
C GLY A 63 -0.29 7.94 -6.65
N MET A 64 -0.69 8.52 -7.76
CA MET A 64 -2.08 8.58 -8.17
C MET A 64 -2.48 7.31 -8.94
N ILE A 65 -3.75 6.91 -8.79
CA ILE A 65 -4.32 5.83 -9.61
C ILE A 65 -5.17 6.46 -10.70
N GLY A 66 -4.82 6.18 -11.95
CA GLY A 66 -5.56 6.60 -13.13
C GLY A 66 -6.32 5.44 -13.79
N LEU A 67 -7.17 5.76 -14.73
CA LEU A 67 -7.88 4.83 -15.62
C LEU A 67 -7.83 5.39 -17.04
N ASP A 68 -7.50 4.54 -18.00
CA ASP A 68 -7.45 4.88 -19.43
C ASP A 68 -6.58 6.12 -19.77
N GLY A 69 -5.46 6.26 -19.05
CA GLY A 69 -4.53 7.38 -19.25
C GLY A 69 -4.88 8.68 -18.52
N GLU A 70 -6.01 8.71 -17.80
CA GLU A 70 -6.48 9.89 -17.09
C GLU A 70 -6.58 9.66 -15.58
N LYS A 71 -6.45 10.74 -14.80
CA LYS A 71 -6.68 10.69 -13.34
C LYS A 71 -8.14 10.30 -13.07
N MET A 72 -8.38 9.36 -12.16
CA MET A 72 -9.72 9.07 -11.68
C MET A 72 -10.30 10.26 -10.93
N SER A 73 -11.52 10.68 -11.29
CA SER A 73 -12.22 11.76 -10.60
C SER A 73 -13.73 11.57 -10.63
N LYS A 74 -14.41 12.13 -9.62
CA LYS A 74 -15.88 12.12 -9.55
C LYS A 74 -16.51 12.86 -10.73
N SER A 75 -15.89 13.95 -11.18
CA SER A 75 -16.38 14.78 -12.28
C SER A 75 -16.31 14.07 -13.64
N LEU A 76 -15.34 13.20 -13.84
CA LEU A 76 -15.21 12.38 -15.06
C LEU A 76 -16.05 11.10 -15.02
N GLY A 77 -16.55 10.72 -13.83
CA GLY A 77 -17.33 9.50 -13.68
C GLY A 77 -16.53 8.21 -13.90
N ASN A 78 -15.19 8.29 -13.93
CA ASN A 78 -14.28 7.19 -14.25
C ASN A 78 -13.69 6.50 -12.99
N LEU A 79 -14.40 6.55 -11.85
CA LEU A 79 -13.96 5.94 -10.63
C LEU A 79 -14.14 4.41 -10.64
N VAL A 80 -13.10 3.68 -10.30
CA VAL A 80 -13.17 2.25 -9.99
C VAL A 80 -13.46 2.10 -8.49
N PHE A 81 -14.63 1.55 -8.15
CA PHE A 81 -15.03 1.35 -6.76
C PHE A 81 -14.69 -0.06 -6.31
N VAL A 82 -13.97 -0.20 -5.21
CA VAL A 82 -13.65 -1.50 -4.58
C VAL A 82 -14.93 -2.29 -4.28
N SER A 83 -15.98 -1.62 -3.79
CA SER A 83 -17.27 -2.26 -3.52
C SER A 83 -17.91 -2.90 -4.77
N LYS A 84 -17.76 -2.26 -5.94
CA LYS A 84 -18.24 -2.82 -7.21
C LYS A 84 -17.43 -4.04 -7.66
N LEU A 85 -16.11 -4.00 -7.49
CA LEU A 85 -15.25 -5.15 -7.78
C LEU A 85 -15.62 -6.35 -6.90
N ILE A 86 -15.81 -6.13 -5.60
CA ILE A 86 -16.23 -7.18 -4.66
C ILE A 86 -17.63 -7.71 -5.04
N SER A 87 -18.59 -6.83 -5.37
CA SER A 87 -19.94 -7.24 -5.80
C SER A 87 -19.92 -8.01 -7.14
N ALA A 88 -18.92 -7.80 -7.98
CA ALA A 88 -18.69 -8.56 -9.21
C ALA A 88 -17.96 -9.89 -8.96
N GLY A 89 -17.70 -10.26 -7.71
CA GLY A 89 -17.08 -11.53 -7.34
C GLY A 89 -15.55 -11.51 -7.31
N ILE A 90 -14.92 -10.34 -7.45
CA ILE A 90 -13.46 -10.23 -7.35
C ILE A 90 -13.02 -10.45 -5.89
N ASN A 91 -12.08 -11.37 -5.69
CA ASN A 91 -11.48 -11.61 -4.38
C ASN A 91 -10.77 -10.34 -3.86
N PRO A 92 -11.05 -9.87 -2.63
CA PRO A 92 -10.36 -8.70 -2.06
C PRO A 92 -8.83 -8.83 -2.05
N ALA A 93 -8.30 -10.04 -1.85
CA ALA A 93 -6.86 -10.30 -1.92
C ALA A 93 -6.28 -9.99 -3.31
N SER A 94 -7.05 -10.25 -4.40
CA SER A 94 -6.64 -9.93 -5.76
C SER A 94 -6.56 -8.41 -5.99
N ILE A 95 -7.49 -7.65 -5.41
CA ILE A 95 -7.46 -6.17 -5.50
C ILE A 95 -6.20 -5.64 -4.80
N ARG A 96 -5.93 -6.16 -3.60
CA ARG A 96 -4.73 -5.79 -2.84
C ARG A 96 -3.44 -6.17 -3.56
N TRP A 97 -3.38 -7.39 -4.11
CA TRP A 97 -2.26 -7.88 -4.92
C TRP A 97 -1.99 -7.00 -6.13
N ALA A 98 -3.04 -6.61 -6.85
CA ALA A 98 -2.94 -5.71 -8.01
C ALA A 98 -2.29 -4.36 -7.63
N LEU A 99 -2.72 -3.76 -6.52
CA LEU A 99 -2.15 -2.49 -6.03
C LEU A 99 -0.70 -2.65 -5.58
N MET A 100 -0.36 -3.74 -4.89
CA MET A 100 1.00 -4.03 -4.42
C MET A 100 1.98 -4.37 -5.54
N GLY A 101 1.50 -4.69 -6.74
CA GLY A 101 2.34 -4.88 -7.92
C GLY A 101 3.05 -3.61 -8.40
N HIS A 102 2.77 -2.47 -7.78
CA HIS A 102 3.37 -1.17 -8.05
C HIS A 102 3.98 -0.56 -6.81
N GLN A 103 5.08 0.20 -6.98
CA GLN A 103 5.62 0.98 -5.87
C GLN A 103 4.62 2.04 -5.45
N TYR A 104 4.31 2.11 -4.15
CA TYR A 104 3.23 2.98 -3.65
C TYR A 104 3.39 4.46 -4.00
N SER A 105 4.64 4.93 -4.15
CA SER A 105 4.95 6.33 -4.48
C SER A 105 4.92 6.65 -5.97
N SER A 106 4.67 5.65 -6.84
CA SER A 106 4.57 5.80 -8.29
C SER A 106 3.11 5.78 -8.75
N ASP A 107 2.81 6.49 -9.83
CA ASP A 107 1.47 6.47 -10.41
C ASP A 107 1.16 5.10 -11.02
N LEU A 108 -0.08 4.64 -10.85
CA LEU A 108 -0.59 3.38 -11.37
C LEU A 108 -1.75 3.64 -12.32
N MET A 109 -1.74 3.03 -13.51
CA MET A 109 -2.91 2.95 -14.37
C MET A 109 -3.67 1.65 -14.12
N TRP A 110 -4.89 1.79 -13.59
CA TRP A 110 -5.77 0.65 -13.40
C TRP A 110 -6.26 0.12 -14.75
N SER A 111 -6.38 -1.19 -14.88
CA SER A 111 -6.97 -1.83 -16.05
C SER A 111 -7.60 -3.18 -15.67
N ASP A 112 -8.50 -3.66 -16.50
CA ASP A 112 -9.11 -4.99 -16.32
C ASP A 112 -8.04 -6.11 -16.42
N SER A 113 -7.02 -5.91 -17.24
CA SER A 113 -5.93 -6.89 -17.35
C SER A 113 -5.07 -6.96 -16.09
N LEU A 114 -4.95 -5.86 -15.34
CA LEU A 114 -4.21 -5.82 -14.08
C LEU A 114 -4.92 -6.68 -13.02
N ILE A 115 -6.23 -6.50 -12.86
CA ILE A 115 -7.00 -7.25 -11.86
C ILE A 115 -7.15 -8.73 -12.24
N GLN A 116 -7.26 -9.05 -13.54
CA GLN A 116 -7.31 -10.44 -14.01
C GLN A 116 -5.99 -11.17 -13.71
N LYS A 117 -4.85 -10.57 -13.99
CA LYS A 117 -3.54 -11.14 -13.64
C LYS A 117 -3.39 -11.35 -12.13
N ALA A 118 -3.80 -10.38 -11.34
CA ALA A 118 -3.77 -10.48 -9.88
C ALA A 118 -4.68 -11.61 -9.36
N SER A 119 -5.83 -11.83 -9.97
CA SER A 119 -6.73 -12.93 -9.62
C SER A 119 -6.12 -14.29 -9.92
N ILE A 120 -5.47 -14.44 -11.07
CA ILE A 120 -4.74 -15.66 -11.44
C ILE A 120 -3.58 -15.92 -10.44
N ASP A 121 -2.82 -14.88 -10.10
CA ASP A 121 -1.72 -15.00 -9.13
C ASP A 121 -2.23 -15.44 -7.74
N ILE A 122 -3.35 -14.90 -7.27
CA ILE A 122 -3.95 -15.26 -5.97
C ILE A 122 -4.48 -16.69 -5.99
N GLU A 123 -5.17 -17.10 -7.04
CA GLU A 123 -5.62 -18.49 -7.19
C GLU A 123 -4.44 -19.46 -7.19
N ARG A 124 -3.38 -19.12 -7.93
CA ARG A 124 -2.15 -19.89 -7.96
C ARG A 124 -1.49 -19.99 -6.57
N LEU A 125 -1.44 -18.89 -5.84
CA LEU A 125 -0.91 -18.83 -4.48
C LEU A 125 -1.71 -19.73 -3.53
N GLN A 126 -3.06 -19.68 -3.58
CA GLN A 126 -3.92 -20.55 -2.79
C GLN A 126 -3.67 -22.03 -3.09
N LEU A 127 -3.54 -22.39 -4.36
CA LEU A 127 -3.24 -23.77 -4.77
C LEU A 127 -1.87 -24.24 -4.24
N ASN A 128 -0.86 -23.39 -4.26
CA ASN A 128 0.47 -23.72 -3.73
C ASN A 128 0.46 -23.85 -2.21
N LEU A 129 -0.22 -22.96 -1.49
CA LEU A 129 -0.36 -23.02 -0.03
C LEU A 129 -1.16 -24.24 0.44
N ALA A 130 -2.04 -24.80 -0.40
CA ALA A 130 -2.81 -26.00 -0.10
C ALA A 130 -2.04 -27.30 -0.31
N ARG A 131 -0.82 -27.28 -0.85
CA ARG A 131 0.00 -28.50 -1.05
C ARG A 131 0.52 -29.03 0.28
N MET A 132 0.70 -30.34 0.35
CA MET A 132 1.30 -30.99 1.53
C MET A 132 2.80 -30.70 1.65
N GLU A 133 3.48 -30.54 0.50
CA GLU A 133 4.90 -30.22 0.42
C GLU A 133 5.09 -28.96 -0.40
N VAL A 134 5.87 -28.03 0.13
CA VAL A 134 6.14 -26.71 -0.48
C VAL A 134 7.63 -26.39 -0.37
N ALA A 135 8.12 -25.48 -1.22
CA ALA A 135 9.49 -24.97 -1.15
C ALA A 135 9.76 -24.30 0.22
N PRO A 136 11.01 -24.13 0.63
CA PRO A 136 11.38 -23.50 1.90
C PRO A 136 10.71 -22.14 2.09
N THR A 137 10.07 -21.94 3.24
CA THR A 137 9.28 -20.73 3.53
C THR A 137 10.06 -19.66 4.30
N ASP A 138 11.09 -20.03 5.01
CA ASP A 138 11.97 -19.12 5.76
C ASP A 138 12.68 -18.11 4.85
N LEU A 139 13.21 -18.57 3.71
CA LEU A 139 13.90 -17.71 2.74
C LEU A 139 12.97 -16.66 2.13
N VAL A 140 11.80 -17.07 1.67
CA VAL A 140 10.83 -16.12 1.09
C VAL A 140 10.30 -15.13 2.13
N ILE A 141 10.10 -15.57 3.38
CA ILE A 141 9.69 -14.68 4.48
C ILE A 141 10.80 -13.64 4.77
N GLN A 142 12.06 -14.04 4.79
CA GLN A 142 13.19 -13.10 4.95
C GLN A 142 13.26 -12.09 3.79
N GLU A 143 13.08 -12.54 2.55
CA GLU A 143 13.03 -11.65 1.38
C GLU A 143 11.86 -10.66 1.45
N ILE A 144 10.68 -11.08 1.94
CA ILE A 144 9.54 -10.20 2.18
C ILE A 144 9.90 -9.11 3.18
N LEU A 145 10.48 -9.48 4.32
CA LEU A 145 10.90 -8.53 5.37
C LEU A 145 11.96 -7.56 4.85
N ASP A 146 12.97 -8.06 4.13
CA ASP A 146 14.01 -7.22 3.53
C ASP A 146 13.44 -6.22 2.51
N ALA A 147 12.55 -6.68 1.64
CA ALA A 147 11.90 -5.81 0.65
C ALA A 147 11.01 -4.74 1.31
N LEU A 148 10.22 -5.12 2.32
CA LEU A 148 9.37 -4.17 3.05
C LEU A 148 10.20 -3.14 3.83
N SER A 149 11.36 -3.52 4.36
CA SER A 149 12.28 -2.58 5.03
C SER A 149 12.89 -1.54 4.07
N LYS A 150 12.86 -1.79 2.77
CA LYS A 150 13.39 -0.92 1.71
C LYS A 150 12.27 -0.10 1.07
N ASN A 151 11.75 0.84 1.81
CA ASN A 151 10.70 1.75 1.36
C ASN A 151 9.44 1.03 0.84
N LEU A 152 9.03 -0.06 1.53
CA LEU A 152 7.85 -0.86 1.18
C LEU A 152 7.89 -1.35 -0.28
N ASP A 153 9.00 -1.97 -0.71
CA ASP A 153 9.17 -2.50 -2.06
C ASP A 153 8.27 -3.73 -2.30
N THR A 154 6.97 -3.47 -2.38
CA THR A 154 5.96 -4.51 -2.59
C THR A 154 6.07 -5.20 -3.97
N PRO A 155 6.51 -4.57 -5.06
CA PRO A 155 6.79 -5.29 -6.30
C PRO A 155 7.83 -6.41 -6.12
N ARG A 156 8.91 -6.15 -5.37
CA ARG A 156 9.92 -7.15 -5.04
C ARG A 156 9.35 -8.27 -4.15
N VAL A 157 8.49 -7.91 -3.19
CA VAL A 157 7.76 -8.90 -2.37
C VAL A 157 6.98 -9.86 -3.27
N LEU A 158 6.16 -9.34 -4.20
CA LEU A 158 5.37 -10.19 -5.09
C LEU A 158 6.24 -11.05 -6.01
N ALA A 159 7.37 -10.52 -6.48
CA ALA A 159 8.32 -11.29 -7.28
C ALA A 159 8.90 -12.47 -6.48
N SER A 160 9.29 -12.26 -5.22
CA SER A 160 9.81 -13.33 -4.33
C SER A 160 8.76 -14.41 -4.07
N ILE A 161 7.50 -14.02 -3.84
CA ILE A 161 6.40 -14.98 -3.67
C ILE A 161 6.18 -15.79 -4.97
N LYS A 162 6.26 -15.17 -6.14
CA LYS A 162 6.14 -15.86 -7.44
C LYS A 162 7.27 -16.87 -7.64
N THR A 163 8.49 -16.50 -7.30
CA THR A 163 9.64 -17.44 -7.35
C THR A 163 9.40 -18.64 -6.44
N TRP A 164 8.91 -18.40 -5.20
CA TRP A 164 8.55 -19.49 -4.29
C TRP A 164 7.45 -20.41 -4.86
N MET A 165 6.44 -19.85 -5.54
CA MET A 165 5.43 -20.66 -6.23
C MET A 165 6.04 -21.50 -7.35
N ASP A 166 6.94 -20.91 -8.17
CA ASP A 166 7.64 -21.63 -9.26
C ASP A 166 8.46 -22.81 -8.70
N GLU A 167 9.20 -22.59 -7.61
CA GLU A 167 9.99 -23.62 -6.94
C GLU A 167 9.10 -24.74 -6.35
N THR A 168 7.99 -24.38 -5.70
CA THR A 168 7.02 -25.33 -5.16
C THR A 168 6.41 -26.19 -6.28
N GLU A 169 6.05 -25.59 -7.41
CA GLU A 169 5.50 -26.29 -8.58
C GLU A 169 6.55 -27.18 -9.26
N ALA A 170 7.81 -26.79 -9.22
CA ALA A 170 8.95 -27.63 -9.68
C ALA A 170 9.26 -28.80 -8.75
N GLY A 171 8.57 -28.93 -7.60
CA GLY A 171 8.73 -30.03 -6.66
C GLY A 171 9.81 -29.81 -5.61
N VAL A 172 10.28 -28.56 -5.41
CA VAL A 172 11.15 -28.23 -4.27
C VAL A 172 10.32 -28.34 -3.00
N THR A 173 10.90 -28.95 -1.95
CA THR A 173 10.23 -29.22 -0.67
C THR A 173 11.07 -28.71 0.50
N GLY A 174 10.51 -28.76 1.72
CA GLY A 174 11.21 -28.43 2.97
C GLY A 174 10.63 -27.22 3.70
N GLY A 175 9.57 -26.61 3.16
CA GLY A 175 8.86 -25.50 3.80
C GLY A 175 7.57 -25.92 4.52
N VAL A 176 6.98 -24.96 5.23
CA VAL A 176 5.72 -25.12 5.96
C VAL A 176 4.73 -24.06 5.46
N ALA A 177 3.77 -24.46 4.62
CA ALA A 177 2.82 -23.55 3.97
C ALA A 177 2.10 -22.60 4.96
N GLY A 178 1.74 -23.11 6.15
CA GLY A 178 1.07 -22.31 7.19
C GLY A 178 1.94 -21.19 7.78
N GLU A 179 3.27 -21.26 7.72
CA GLU A 179 4.16 -20.17 8.13
C GLU A 179 4.11 -19.03 7.13
N LEU A 180 4.19 -19.35 5.83
CA LEU A 180 4.08 -18.35 4.78
C LEU A 180 2.67 -17.73 4.77
N SER A 181 1.60 -18.52 4.91
CA SER A 181 0.23 -18.00 5.00
C SER A 181 0.07 -16.98 6.14
N ARG A 182 0.61 -17.27 7.34
CA ARG A 182 0.59 -16.31 8.46
C ARG A 182 1.42 -15.05 8.18
N ALA A 183 2.58 -15.20 7.53
CA ALA A 183 3.41 -14.07 7.15
C ALA A 183 2.70 -13.17 6.12
N LEU A 184 2.03 -13.75 5.13
CA LEU A 184 1.25 -13.01 4.13
C LEU A 184 0.10 -12.23 4.78
N ASP A 185 -0.62 -12.85 5.71
CA ASP A 185 -1.70 -12.17 6.45
C ASP A 185 -1.13 -11.03 7.32
N THR A 186 -0.12 -11.31 8.12
CA THR A 186 0.44 -10.35 9.09
C THR A 186 1.17 -9.18 8.42
N LEU A 187 1.99 -9.46 7.40
CA LEU A 187 2.86 -8.46 6.77
C LEU A 187 2.20 -7.73 5.61
N LEU A 188 1.33 -8.43 4.88
CA LEU A 188 0.74 -7.91 3.65
C LEU A 188 -0.78 -7.75 3.74
N GLY A 189 -1.44 -8.25 4.78
CA GLY A 189 -2.90 -8.28 4.89
C GLY A 189 -3.55 -9.11 3.77
N ILE A 190 -2.89 -10.18 3.34
CA ILE A 190 -3.41 -11.15 2.37
C ILE A 190 -3.85 -12.39 3.14
N THR A 191 -5.14 -12.47 3.40
CA THR A 191 -5.79 -13.61 4.05
C THR A 191 -6.34 -14.55 2.97
N LEU A 192 -5.90 -15.83 2.97
CA LEU A 192 -6.23 -16.83 1.96
C LEU A 192 -6.82 -18.08 2.59
#